data_a29012a7df49063254517b15f24a9008
#
_entry.id   a29012a7df49063254517b15f24a9008
#
_cell.length_a   1.000
_cell.length_b   1.000
_cell.length_c   1.000
_cell.angle_alpha   90.00
_cell.angle_beta   90.00
_cell.angle_gamma   90.00
#
_symmetry.space_group_name_H-M   'P 1'
#
loop_
_entity.id
_entity.type
_entity.pdbx_description
1 polymer ?
#
loop_
_entity_poly.entity_id
_entity_poly.type
_entity_poly.pdbx_seq_one_letter_code
_entity_poly.pdbx_strand_id
1 'polypeptide(L)' 'KGILVNNVENNAPAKKAGIMRGDIVLKYNGRHVRSVKNFQNMVADTQIGKQVFIDVIRDRLEKTLLITIGELTS' A
#
# COMPACT_ATOMS: atom_id res chain seq x y z
N LYS A 1 2.16 6.05 13.12
CA LYS A 1 3.24 6.27 12.16
C LYS A 1 3.01 5.41 10.94
N GLY A 2 3.49 5.83 9.82
CA GLY A 2 3.37 5.10 8.59
C GLY A 2 4.38 5.63 7.60
N ILE A 3 4.23 5.24 6.34
CA ILE A 3 5.13 5.73 5.30
C ILE A 3 4.36 6.65 4.37
N LEU A 4 4.98 7.78 4.06
CA LEU A 4 4.40 8.75 3.15
C LEU A 4 4.68 8.35 1.71
N VAL A 5 3.64 8.34 0.89
CA VAL A 5 3.78 8.07 -0.54
C VAL A 5 4.14 9.37 -1.23
N ASN A 6 5.40 9.52 -1.63
CA ASN A 6 5.91 10.74 -2.23
C ASN A 6 5.67 10.81 -3.73
N ASN A 7 5.65 9.67 -4.40
CA ASN A 7 5.57 9.64 -5.85
C ASN A 7 4.90 8.37 -6.32
N VAL A 8 3.87 8.52 -7.16
CA VAL A 8 3.19 7.39 -7.79
C VAL A 8 3.10 7.69 -9.27
N GLU A 9 3.83 6.94 -10.07
CA GLU A 9 3.79 7.13 -11.52
C GLU A 9 2.47 6.64 -12.08
N ASN A 10 2.07 7.19 -13.23
CA ASN A 10 0.77 6.90 -13.81
C ASN A 10 0.52 5.42 -14.06
N ASN A 11 1.56 4.68 -14.44
CA ASN A 11 1.43 3.25 -14.73
C ASN A 11 1.97 2.37 -13.60
N ALA A 12 2.27 2.96 -12.47
CA ALA A 12 2.83 2.19 -11.36
C ALA A 12 1.78 1.24 -10.77
N PRO A 13 2.19 0.06 -10.31
CA PRO A 13 1.27 -0.88 -9.66
C PRO A 13 0.52 -0.26 -8.47
N ALA A 14 1.20 0.57 -7.69
CA ALA A 14 0.56 1.22 -6.56
C ALA A 14 -0.62 2.09 -6.98
N LYS A 15 -0.48 2.82 -8.10
CA LYS A 15 -1.58 3.65 -8.59
C LYS A 15 -2.75 2.79 -9.04
N LYS A 16 -2.49 1.68 -9.71
CA LYS A 16 -3.54 0.76 -10.13
C LYS A 16 -4.29 0.20 -8.94
N ALA A 17 -3.60 0.04 -7.83
CA ALA A 17 -4.18 -0.47 -6.60
C ALA A 17 -4.96 0.60 -5.81
N GLY A 18 -4.89 1.85 -6.24
CA GLY A 18 -5.62 2.94 -5.59
C GLY A 18 -4.81 3.77 -4.62
N ILE A 19 -3.52 3.50 -4.47
CA ILE A 19 -2.63 4.30 -3.63
C ILE A 19 -2.27 5.57 -4.40
N MET A 20 -2.36 6.71 -3.74
CA MET A 20 -2.13 8.00 -4.36
C MET A 20 -1.00 8.75 -3.66
N ARG A 21 -0.38 9.66 -4.39
CA ARG A 21 0.61 10.55 -3.80
C ARG A 21 -0.02 11.33 -2.65
N GLY A 22 0.69 11.41 -1.56
CA GLY A 22 0.21 12.05 -0.35
C GLY A 22 -0.45 11.12 0.63
N ASP A 23 -0.73 9.88 0.24
CA ASP A 23 -1.24 8.89 1.17
C ASP A 23 -0.18 8.52 2.19
N ILE A 24 -0.61 8.27 3.42
CA ILE A 24 0.26 7.70 4.44
C ILE A 24 -0.18 6.27 4.66
N VAL A 25 0.68 5.32 4.34
CA VAL A 25 0.37 3.90 4.53
C VAL A 25 0.64 3.54 5.98
N LEU A 26 -0.40 3.10 6.67
CA LEU A 26 -0.33 2.78 8.11
C LEU A 26 -0.17 1.30 8.38
N LYS A 27 -1.00 0.49 7.72
CA LYS A 27 -1.06 -0.95 7.99
C LYS A 27 -1.18 -1.73 6.69
N TYR A 28 -0.58 -2.90 6.71
CA TYR A 28 -0.68 -3.87 5.64
C TYR A 28 -1.32 -5.12 6.21
N ASN A 29 -2.55 -5.39 5.81
CA ASN A 29 -3.33 -6.55 6.25
C ASN A 29 -3.32 -6.70 7.78
N GLY A 30 -3.52 -5.56 8.47
CA GLY A 30 -3.58 -5.51 9.93
C GLY A 30 -2.26 -5.32 10.64
N ARG A 31 -1.14 -5.35 9.91
CA ARG A 31 0.19 -5.16 10.49
C ARG A 31 0.70 -3.76 10.26
N HIS A 32 1.27 -3.16 11.28
CA HIS A 32 1.85 -1.82 11.15
C HIS A 32 3.02 -1.81 10.18
N VAL A 33 3.02 -0.83 9.29
CA VAL A 33 4.10 -0.62 8.32
C VAL A 33 5.09 0.35 8.96
N ARG A 34 6.36 -0.06 9.04
CA ARG A 34 7.39 0.72 9.74
C ARG A 34 8.28 1.51 8.80
N SER A 35 8.46 1.04 7.58
CA SER A 35 9.33 1.67 6.60
C SER A 35 8.93 1.21 5.20
N VAL A 36 9.49 1.87 4.18
CA VAL A 36 9.27 1.45 2.80
C VAL A 36 9.77 0.03 2.60
N LYS A 37 10.94 -0.29 3.12
CA LYS A 37 11.49 -1.64 2.99
C LYS A 37 10.62 -2.68 3.69
N ASN A 38 10.13 -2.35 4.87
CA ASN A 38 9.23 -3.23 5.59
C ASN A 38 7.96 -3.51 4.77
N PHE A 39 7.38 -2.46 4.18
CA PHE A 39 6.21 -2.60 3.32
C PHE A 39 6.52 -3.49 2.12
N GLN A 40 7.65 -3.25 1.44
CA GLN A 40 8.05 -4.04 0.29
C GLN A 40 8.26 -5.51 0.66
N ASN A 41 8.83 -5.78 1.81
CA ASN A 41 9.01 -7.15 2.29
C ASN A 41 7.69 -7.84 2.55
N MET A 42 6.73 -7.13 3.15
CA MET A 42 5.41 -7.70 3.39
C MET A 42 4.71 -8.05 2.09
N VAL A 43 4.82 -7.19 1.08
CA VAL A 43 4.23 -7.45 -0.23
C VAL A 43 4.91 -8.67 -0.87
N ALA A 44 6.23 -8.74 -0.80
CA ALA A 44 6.98 -9.83 -1.39
C ALA A 44 6.66 -11.18 -0.73
N ASP A 45 6.33 -11.16 0.55
CA ASP A 45 5.97 -12.38 1.28
C ASP A 45 4.54 -12.82 1.03
N THR A 46 3.75 -12.03 0.35
CA THR A 46 2.35 -12.33 0.08
C THR A 46 2.22 -13.02 -1.27
N GLN A 47 1.42 -14.06 -1.30
CA GLN A 47 1.20 -14.82 -2.53
C GLN A 47 0.48 -13.95 -3.57
N ILE A 48 0.94 -14.01 -4.82
CA ILE A 48 0.31 -13.29 -5.93
C ILE A 48 -1.12 -13.79 -6.10
N GLY A 49 -2.04 -12.86 -6.28
CA GLY A 49 -3.46 -13.15 -6.40
C GLY A 49 -4.21 -13.02 -5.09
N LYS A 50 -3.51 -12.95 -3.98
CA LYS A 50 -4.15 -12.76 -2.68
C LYS A 50 -4.62 -11.33 -2.52
N GLN A 51 -5.78 -11.14 -1.91
CA GLN A 51 -6.29 -9.81 -1.59
C GLN A 51 -5.89 -9.46 -0.17
N VAL A 52 -5.45 -8.22 0.02
CA VAL A 52 -5.07 -7.70 1.33
C VAL A 52 -5.71 -6.35 1.55
N PHE A 53 -5.88 -5.99 2.82
CA PHE A 53 -6.35 -4.65 3.19
C PHE A 53 -5.15 -3.77 3.51
N ILE A 54 -5.15 -2.57 2.96
CA ILE A 54 -4.12 -1.58 3.27
C ILE A 54 -4.80 -0.36 3.84
N ASP A 55 -4.42 0.01 5.05
CA ASP A 55 -4.97 1.20 5.70
C ASP A 55 -4.07 2.38 5.39
N VAL A 56 -4.68 3.45 4.89
CA VAL A 56 -3.96 4.68 4.55
C VAL A 56 -4.69 5.88 5.14
N ILE A 57 -3.97 6.98 5.31
CA ILE A 57 -4.57 8.28 5.60
C ILE A 57 -4.46 9.12 4.34
N ARG A 58 -5.62 9.61 3.87
CA ARG A 58 -5.73 10.48 2.70
C ARG A 58 -6.58 11.67 3.08
N ASP A 59 -6.03 12.87 2.88
CA ASP A 59 -6.74 14.11 3.22
C ASP A 59 -7.24 14.10 4.67
N ARG A 60 -6.38 13.61 5.57
CA ARG A 60 -6.65 13.54 7.02
C ARG A 60 -7.73 12.53 7.40
N LEU A 61 -8.16 11.71 6.43
CA LEU A 61 -9.16 10.68 6.68
C LEU A 61 -8.53 9.31 6.49
N GLU A 62 -8.81 8.42 7.42
CA GLU A 62 -8.35 7.04 7.33
C GLU A 62 -9.23 6.28 6.35
N LYS A 63 -8.59 5.54 5.44
CA LYS A 63 -9.26 4.72 4.44
C LYS A 63 -8.65 3.35 4.42
N THR A 64 -9.46 2.35 4.13
CA THR A 64 -9.00 0.99 3.95
C THR A 64 -9.18 0.61 2.49
N LEU A 65 -8.08 0.22 1.83
CA LEU A 65 -8.09 -0.19 0.43
C LEU A 65 -7.97 -1.70 0.36
N LEU A 66 -8.81 -2.32 -0.47
CA LEU A 66 -8.70 -3.75 -0.76
C LEU A 66 -7.91 -3.90 -2.06
N ILE A 67 -6.78 -4.57 -1.98
CA ILE A 67 -5.82 -4.62 -3.07
C ILE A 67 -5.46 -6.08 -3.39
N THR A 68 -5.38 -6.39 -4.68
CA THR A 68 -4.88 -7.69 -5.13
C THR A 68 -3.38 -7.60 -5.35
N ILE A 69 -2.61 -8.52 -4.78
CA ILE A 69 -1.15 -8.41 -4.75
C ILE A 69 -0.53 -8.38 -6.15
N GLY A 70 -1.07 -9.07 -7.12
CA GLY A 70 -0.54 -8.97 -8.47
C GLY A 70 -0.47 -7.55 -9.01
N GLU A 71 -1.36 -6.67 -8.56
CA GLU A 71 -1.37 -5.27 -8.98
C GLU A 71 -0.23 -4.46 -8.36
N LEU A 72 0.22 -4.85 -7.15
CA LEU A 72 1.31 -4.15 -6.48
C LEU A 72 2.69 -4.57 -6.96
N THR A 73 2.80 -5.76 -7.53
CA THR A 73 4.10 -6.34 -7.88
C THR A 73 4.42 -6.36 -9.36
N SER A 74 3.45 -6.07 -10.18
CA SER A 74 3.64 -6.14 -11.64
C SER A 74 4.07 -4.82 -12.26
#